data_967c34b77594e4f815158b61c61bb4c4
#
_entry.id   967c34b77594e4f815158b61c61bb4c4
#
_cell.length_a   1.000
_cell.length_b   1.000
_cell.length_c   1.000
_cell.angle_alpha   90.00
_cell.angle_beta   90.00
_cell.angle_gamma   90.00
#
_symmetry.space_group_name_H-M   'P 1'
#
loop_
_entity.id
_entity.type
_entity.pdbx_description
1 polymer ?
#
loop_
_entity_poly.entity_id
_entity_poly.type
_entity_poly.pdbx_seq_one_letter_code
_entity_poly.pdbx_strand_id
1 'polypeptide(L)'
;LVFCGRADCKVKLYRVQKKTYLAANRELSRAEYQRLLKASRHDKRLWLLLQTLCATGIRVSELQYFTVEAVRAGEISVACKSKTRSILIPRGLQKLLLQYACGAGIQSGIIFCTRTGRSLNRSNIWSAMKRLCVQANVNPDKVFPHNLRKLFARTFYQVEKDIAKLADLLG
;
A
#
# COMPACT_ATOMS: atom_id res chain seq x y z
N LEU A 1 -31.63 -28.59 2.25
CA LEU A 1 -32.75 -27.76 2.70
C LEU A 1 -33.48 -27.24 1.47
N VAL A 2 -34.59 -27.87 1.10
CA VAL A 2 -35.49 -27.48 -0.01
C VAL A 2 -36.43 -26.42 0.56
N PHE A 3 -36.11 -25.13 0.36
CA PHE A 3 -36.96 -24.06 0.93
C PHE A 3 -38.03 -23.54 -0.04
N CYS A 4 -38.13 -24.01 -1.28
CA CYS A 4 -39.07 -23.48 -2.25
C CYS A 4 -39.68 -24.47 -3.22
N GLY A 5 -39.79 -25.77 -2.92
CA GLY A 5 -40.49 -26.73 -3.79
C GLY A 5 -40.02 -26.84 -5.25
N ARG A 6 -38.88 -26.23 -5.64
CA ARG A 6 -38.25 -26.34 -6.95
C ARG A 6 -36.97 -27.12 -6.85
N ALA A 7 -36.94 -28.29 -7.42
CA ALA A 7 -35.78 -29.21 -7.44
C ALA A 7 -34.58 -28.71 -8.27
N ASP A 8 -34.74 -27.61 -8.99
CA ASP A 8 -33.76 -27.04 -9.91
C ASP A 8 -32.98 -25.82 -9.35
N CYS A 9 -33.32 -25.36 -8.16
CA CYS A 9 -32.53 -24.31 -7.49
C CYS A 9 -31.23 -24.87 -6.94
N LYS A 10 -30.19 -24.90 -7.79
CA LYS A 10 -28.81 -25.13 -7.35
C LYS A 10 -28.30 -23.84 -6.67
N VAL A 11 -28.54 -23.75 -5.37
CA VAL A 11 -27.87 -22.72 -4.54
C VAL A 11 -26.38 -23.04 -4.56
N LYS A 12 -25.57 -22.24 -5.28
CA LYS A 12 -24.12 -22.26 -5.13
C LYS A 12 -23.80 -21.83 -3.70
N LEU A 13 -23.53 -22.80 -2.83
CA LEU A 13 -22.93 -22.48 -1.53
C LEU A 13 -21.66 -21.67 -1.79
N TYR A 14 -21.67 -20.41 -1.38
CA TYR A 14 -20.44 -19.62 -1.34
C TYR A 14 -19.45 -20.43 -0.50
N ARG A 15 -18.37 -20.87 -1.13
CA ARG A 15 -17.23 -21.38 -0.39
C ARG A 15 -16.73 -20.23 0.48
N VAL A 16 -17.15 -20.22 1.74
CA VAL A 16 -16.49 -19.39 2.74
C VAL A 16 -15.05 -19.87 2.74
N GLN A 17 -14.17 -19.10 2.09
CA GLN A 17 -12.75 -19.32 2.22
C GLN A 17 -12.52 -19.28 3.73
N LYS A 18 -12.16 -20.41 4.33
CA LYS A 18 -11.56 -20.42 5.65
C LYS A 18 -10.31 -19.57 5.51
N LYS A 19 -10.44 -18.26 5.76
CA LYS A 19 -9.29 -17.39 5.95
C LYS A 19 -8.60 -18.00 7.15
N THR A 20 -7.58 -18.79 6.88
CA THR A 20 -6.58 -19.07 7.89
C THR A 20 -6.17 -17.72 8.41
N TYR A 21 -6.53 -17.39 9.65
CA TYR A 21 -5.97 -16.26 10.36
C TYR A 21 -4.47 -16.43 10.21
N LEU A 22 -3.87 -15.56 9.40
CA LEU A 22 -2.42 -15.54 9.26
C LEU A 22 -1.90 -15.44 10.69
N ALA A 23 -1.13 -16.44 11.10
CA ALA A 23 -0.56 -16.47 12.43
C ALA A 23 0.02 -15.08 12.72
N ALA A 24 -0.23 -14.53 13.91
CA ALA A 24 0.23 -13.21 14.33
C ALA A 24 1.72 -12.97 14.00
N ASN A 25 2.50 -14.05 13.93
CA ASN A 25 3.91 -14.07 13.53
C ASN A 25 4.21 -13.57 12.11
N ARG A 26 3.21 -13.50 11.20
CA ARG A 26 3.41 -13.02 9.82
C ARG A 26 2.98 -11.58 9.61
N GLU A 27 2.52 -10.91 10.65
CA GLU A 27 2.14 -9.51 10.55
C GLU A 27 3.31 -8.58 10.86
N LEU A 28 3.42 -7.50 10.10
CA LEU A 28 4.40 -6.45 10.35
C LEU A 28 3.92 -5.58 11.52
N SER A 29 4.73 -5.47 12.57
CA SER A 29 4.46 -4.59 13.69
C SER A 29 4.90 -3.14 13.39
N ARG A 30 4.36 -2.18 14.15
CA ARG A 30 4.78 -0.78 14.07
C ARG A 30 6.27 -0.60 14.39
N ALA A 31 6.79 -1.32 15.37
CA ALA A 31 8.21 -1.27 15.73
C ALA A 31 9.12 -1.80 14.61
N GLU A 32 8.73 -2.92 13.97
CA GLU A 32 9.44 -3.46 12.81
C GLU A 32 9.43 -2.48 11.63
N TYR A 33 8.28 -1.85 11.36
CA TYR A 33 8.17 -0.80 10.34
C TYR A 33 9.09 0.39 10.62
N GLN A 34 9.19 0.84 11.87
CA GLN A 34 10.11 1.94 12.23
C GLN A 34 11.58 1.55 12.00
N ARG A 35 11.97 0.29 12.27
CA ARG A 35 13.32 -0.20 11.94
C ARG A 35 13.58 -0.20 10.44
N LEU A 36 12.60 -0.62 9.63
CA LEU A 36 12.69 -0.53 8.16
C LEU A 36 12.88 0.92 7.69
N LEU A 37 12.10 1.86 8.23
CA LEU A 37 12.25 3.28 7.90
C LEU A 37 13.63 3.82 8.30
N LYS A 38 14.14 3.45 9.47
CA LYS A 38 15.48 3.87 9.91
C LYS A 38 16.58 3.32 8.99
N ALA A 39 16.49 2.05 8.62
CA ALA A 39 17.44 1.39 7.73
C ALA A 39 17.40 1.94 6.29
N SER A 40 16.24 2.39 5.82
CA SER A 40 16.08 2.91 4.44
C SER A 40 16.46 4.39 4.26
N ARG A 41 16.91 5.10 5.29
CA ARG A 41 17.20 6.55 5.21
C ARG A 41 18.24 6.94 4.16
N HIS A 42 19.17 6.06 3.84
CA HIS A 42 20.18 6.28 2.81
C HIS A 42 19.63 6.15 1.38
N ASP A 43 18.54 5.40 1.18
CA ASP A 43 17.79 5.33 -0.08
C ASP A 43 16.48 6.12 0.07
N LYS A 44 16.52 7.42 -0.23
CA LYS A 44 15.37 8.33 -0.11
C LYS A 44 14.15 7.83 -0.89
N ARG A 45 14.35 7.19 -2.06
CA ARG A 45 13.26 6.67 -2.87
C ARG A 45 12.57 5.49 -2.18
N LEU A 46 13.34 4.52 -1.68
CA LEU A 46 12.80 3.38 -0.95
C LEU A 46 12.13 3.82 0.35
N TRP A 47 12.74 4.74 1.07
CA TRP A 47 12.20 5.32 2.29
C TRP A 47 10.83 5.98 2.07
N LEU A 48 10.70 6.82 1.03
CA LEU A 48 9.43 7.45 0.65
C LEU A 48 8.40 6.44 0.16
N LEU A 49 8.82 5.42 -0.60
CA LEU A 49 7.96 4.34 -1.06
C LEU A 49 7.32 3.59 0.12
N LEU A 50 8.12 3.22 1.13
CA LEU A 50 7.60 2.57 2.34
C LEU A 50 6.60 3.46 3.08
N GLN A 51 6.89 4.75 3.20
CA GLN A 51 5.97 5.70 3.83
C GLN A 51 4.68 5.86 3.02
N THR A 52 4.78 5.99 1.70
CA THR A 52 3.61 6.12 0.83
C THR A 52 2.69 4.91 0.95
N LEU A 53 3.24 3.69 0.87
CA LEU A 53 2.45 2.47 1.02
C LEU A 53 1.78 2.36 2.40
N CYS A 54 2.48 2.76 3.46
CA CYS A 54 1.97 2.67 4.82
C CYS A 54 1.03 3.82 5.20
N ALA A 55 1.21 5.02 4.64
CA ALA A 55 0.37 6.19 4.96
C ALA A 55 -0.92 6.25 4.17
N THR A 56 -0.97 5.63 2.99
CA THR A 56 -2.13 5.69 2.08
C THR A 56 -2.81 4.34 1.86
N GLY A 57 -2.18 3.25 2.27
CA GLY A 57 -2.71 1.90 2.10
C GLY A 57 -2.91 1.46 0.64
N ILE A 58 -2.26 2.11 -0.33
CA ILE A 58 -2.39 1.80 -1.76
C ILE A 58 -1.81 0.43 -2.13
N ARG A 59 -2.20 -0.07 -3.29
CA ARG A 59 -1.55 -1.24 -3.92
C ARG A 59 -0.26 -0.79 -4.60
N VAL A 60 0.74 -1.68 -4.70
CA VAL A 60 2.00 -1.37 -5.39
C VAL A 60 1.78 -0.94 -6.84
N SER A 61 0.82 -1.54 -7.53
CA SER A 61 0.46 -1.15 -8.90
C SER A 61 -0.07 0.27 -9.01
N GLU A 62 -0.55 0.84 -7.93
CA GLU A 62 -1.10 2.20 -7.88
C GLU A 62 -0.02 3.27 -7.67
N LEU A 63 1.22 2.90 -7.37
CA LEU A 63 2.35 3.84 -7.25
C LEU A 63 2.60 4.65 -8.53
N GLN A 64 2.22 4.13 -9.69
CA GLN A 64 2.32 4.85 -10.96
C GLN A 64 1.44 6.10 -11.02
N TYR A 65 0.40 6.20 -10.22
CA TYR A 65 -0.49 7.36 -10.16
C TYR A 65 0.06 8.46 -9.23
N PHE A 66 1.15 8.20 -8.50
CA PHE A 66 1.85 9.23 -7.72
C PHE A 66 2.71 10.08 -8.64
N THR A 67 2.05 10.98 -9.35
CA THR A 67 2.70 11.99 -10.20
C THR A 67 2.91 13.29 -9.43
N VAL A 68 3.81 14.13 -9.90
CA VAL A 68 4.07 15.44 -9.30
C VAL A 68 2.78 16.27 -9.24
N GLU A 69 1.96 16.20 -10.29
CA GLU A 69 0.68 16.92 -10.42
C GLU A 69 -0.32 16.43 -9.37
N ALA A 70 -0.52 15.10 -9.28
CA ALA A 70 -1.44 14.50 -8.33
C ALA A 70 -1.02 14.76 -6.88
N VAL A 71 0.29 14.71 -6.60
CA VAL A 71 0.81 15.00 -5.27
C VAL A 71 0.64 16.49 -4.93
N ARG A 72 0.78 17.42 -5.89
CA ARG A 72 0.46 18.85 -5.67
C ARG A 72 -1.02 19.08 -5.38
N ALA A 73 -1.90 18.37 -6.08
CA ALA A 73 -3.34 18.42 -5.82
C ALA A 73 -3.72 17.80 -4.46
N GLY A 74 -2.89 16.91 -3.93
CA GLY A 74 -3.12 16.23 -2.65
C GLY A 74 -4.02 15.02 -2.71
N GLU A 75 -4.41 14.62 -3.91
CA GLU A 75 -5.37 13.56 -4.16
C GLU A 75 -5.01 12.78 -5.42
N ILE A 76 -5.26 11.47 -5.38
CA ILE A 76 -5.06 10.58 -6.52
C ILE A 76 -6.37 9.84 -6.79
N SER A 77 -6.86 9.90 -8.00
CA SER A 77 -8.00 9.11 -8.45
C SER A 77 -7.52 7.79 -9.06
N VAL A 78 -7.98 6.67 -8.51
CA VAL A 78 -7.65 5.33 -9.00
C VAL A 78 -8.91 4.62 -9.47
N ALA A 79 -8.94 4.27 -10.75
CA ALA A 79 -10.00 3.43 -11.29
C ALA A 79 -9.83 1.98 -10.82
N CYS A 80 -10.87 1.41 -10.23
CA CYS A 80 -10.89 0.03 -9.74
C CYS A 80 -12.15 -0.67 -10.26
N LYS A 81 -12.00 -1.48 -11.31
CA LYS A 81 -13.11 -2.17 -12.01
C LYS A 81 -14.19 -1.17 -12.48
N SER A 82 -15.32 -1.08 -11.80
CA SER A 82 -16.43 -0.18 -12.12
C SER A 82 -16.54 1.04 -11.21
N LYS A 83 -15.58 1.24 -10.29
CA LYS A 83 -15.60 2.35 -9.31
C LYS A 83 -14.29 3.12 -9.38
N THR A 84 -14.38 4.42 -9.20
CA THR A 84 -13.22 5.29 -8.95
C THR A 84 -13.14 5.55 -7.46
N ARG A 85 -11.95 5.42 -6.89
CA ARG A 85 -11.70 5.83 -5.51
C ARG A 85 -10.66 6.93 -5.46
N SER A 86 -10.84 7.83 -4.53
CA SER A 86 -9.91 8.88 -4.21
C SER A 86 -8.98 8.47 -3.07
N ILE A 87 -7.71 8.75 -3.24
CA ILE A 87 -6.68 8.52 -2.22
C ILE A 87 -6.15 9.88 -1.81
N LEU A 88 -6.47 10.29 -0.58
CA LEU A 88 -5.95 11.51 -0.01
C LEU A 88 -4.49 11.31 0.43
N ILE A 89 -3.63 12.24 0.07
CA ILE A 89 -2.22 12.23 0.44
C ILE A 89 -2.02 13.13 1.67
N PRO A 90 -1.57 12.61 2.81
CA PRO A 90 -1.31 13.45 3.99
C PRO A 90 -0.33 14.57 3.68
N ARG A 91 -0.61 15.79 4.15
CA ARG A 91 0.20 17.00 3.86
C ARG A 91 1.71 16.82 4.14
N GLY A 92 2.06 16.10 5.22
CA GLY A 92 3.46 15.79 5.52
C GLY A 92 4.13 14.94 4.43
N LEU A 93 3.41 13.94 3.93
CA LEU A 93 3.89 13.08 2.84
C LEU A 93 3.98 13.84 1.51
N GLN A 94 3.01 14.73 1.21
CA GLN A 94 3.08 15.60 0.02
C GLN A 94 4.37 16.40 -0.02
N LYS A 95 4.71 17.10 1.09
CA LYS A 95 5.93 17.90 1.19
C LYS A 95 7.19 17.05 0.91
N LEU A 96 7.27 15.87 1.52
CA LEU A 96 8.40 14.97 1.34
C LEU A 96 8.53 14.46 -0.11
N LEU A 97 7.41 14.10 -0.73
CA LEU A 97 7.38 13.62 -2.12
C LEU A 97 7.78 14.74 -3.10
N LEU A 98 7.26 15.94 -2.93
CA LEU A 98 7.60 17.08 -3.79
C LEU A 98 9.06 17.51 -3.59
N GLN A 99 9.57 17.51 -2.37
CA GLN A 99 10.97 17.78 -2.08
C GLN A 99 11.89 16.73 -2.73
N TYR A 100 11.51 15.47 -2.69
CA TYR A 100 12.25 14.40 -3.37
C TYR A 100 12.20 14.56 -4.88
N ALA A 101 11.03 14.83 -5.47
CA ALA A 101 10.87 15.03 -6.91
C ALA A 101 11.76 16.19 -7.39
N CYS A 102 11.74 17.32 -6.68
CA CYS A 102 12.60 18.47 -6.98
C CYS A 102 14.10 18.10 -6.94
N GLY A 103 14.55 17.44 -5.86
CA GLY A 103 15.95 17.03 -5.71
C GLY A 103 16.39 15.93 -6.70
N ALA A 104 15.46 15.17 -7.26
CA ALA A 104 15.70 14.15 -8.29
C ALA A 104 15.53 14.69 -9.72
N GLY A 105 15.23 15.99 -9.90
CA GLY A 105 15.00 16.61 -11.20
C GLY A 105 13.68 16.20 -11.88
N ILE A 106 12.74 15.63 -11.14
CA ILE A 106 11.44 15.21 -11.65
C ILE A 106 10.46 16.39 -11.57
N GLN A 107 10.31 17.10 -12.69
CA GLN A 107 9.44 18.29 -12.75
C GLN A 107 7.97 17.94 -12.98
N SER A 108 7.69 16.82 -13.66
CA SER A 108 6.35 16.34 -14.00
C SER A 108 6.31 14.82 -14.10
N GLY A 109 5.12 14.22 -14.06
CA GLY A 109 4.91 12.80 -14.22
C GLY A 109 5.26 11.97 -12.97
N ILE A 110 5.57 10.70 -13.16
CA ILE A 110 5.66 9.68 -12.08
C ILE A 110 6.86 9.95 -11.16
N ILE A 111 6.61 10.05 -9.85
CA ILE A 111 7.64 10.26 -8.82
C ILE A 111 8.44 8.97 -8.57
N PHE A 112 7.75 7.83 -8.48
CA PHE A 112 8.38 6.52 -8.25
C PHE A 112 8.79 5.88 -9.58
N CYS A 113 9.81 6.44 -10.22
CA CYS A 113 10.30 5.96 -11.51
C CYS A 113 11.74 5.44 -11.44
N THR A 114 12.13 4.71 -12.47
CA THR A 114 13.50 4.32 -12.75
C THR A 114 14.31 5.53 -13.26
N ARG A 115 15.63 5.38 -13.41
CA ARG A 115 16.47 6.40 -14.02
C ARG A 115 16.05 6.76 -15.45
N THR A 116 15.34 5.87 -16.14
CA THR A 116 14.80 6.08 -17.48
C THR A 116 13.37 6.63 -17.49
N GLY A 117 12.83 7.09 -16.35
CA GLY A 117 11.47 7.65 -16.25
C GLY A 117 10.34 6.62 -16.23
N ARG A 118 10.62 5.33 -16.35
CA ARG A 118 9.59 4.27 -16.32
C ARG A 118 9.16 3.97 -14.89
N SER A 119 7.89 3.61 -14.70
CA SER A 119 7.36 3.14 -13.41
C SER A 119 8.21 2.00 -12.84
N LEU A 120 8.35 1.98 -11.50
CA LEU A 120 9.07 0.91 -10.81
C LEU A 120 8.38 -0.44 -11.00
N ASN A 121 9.17 -1.45 -11.35
CA ASN A 121 8.69 -2.81 -11.45
C ASN A 121 8.43 -3.39 -10.04
N ARG A 122 7.31 -4.11 -9.90
CA ARG A 122 6.93 -4.78 -8.64
C ARG A 122 8.03 -5.70 -8.10
N SER A 123 8.73 -6.45 -8.96
CA SER A 123 9.82 -7.33 -8.56
C SER A 123 11.01 -6.57 -7.99
N ASN A 124 11.35 -5.41 -8.56
CA ASN A 124 12.43 -4.57 -8.06
C ASN A 124 12.09 -3.97 -6.69
N ILE A 125 10.85 -3.54 -6.50
CA ILE A 125 10.35 -3.06 -5.19
C ILE A 125 10.46 -4.18 -4.17
N TRP A 126 9.97 -5.38 -4.51
CA TRP A 126 10.01 -6.53 -3.62
C TRP A 126 11.45 -6.90 -3.24
N SER A 127 12.37 -6.99 -4.20
CA SER A 127 13.78 -7.28 -3.96
C SER A 127 14.46 -6.22 -3.09
N ALA A 128 14.16 -4.93 -3.31
CA ALA A 128 14.67 -3.85 -2.47
C ALA A 128 14.18 -3.96 -1.02
N MET A 129 12.90 -4.27 -0.83
CA MET A 129 12.32 -4.49 0.49
C MET A 129 12.97 -5.69 1.20
N LYS A 130 13.24 -6.79 0.50
CA LYS A 130 13.89 -7.97 1.08
C LYS A 130 15.34 -7.70 1.49
N ARG A 131 16.11 -6.97 0.68
CA ARG A 131 17.48 -6.56 1.07
C ARG A 131 17.47 -5.67 2.31
N LEU A 132 16.49 -4.77 2.41
CA LEU A 132 16.35 -3.89 3.57
C LEU A 132 16.09 -4.65 4.86
N CYS A 133 15.41 -5.80 4.80
CA CYS A 133 15.09 -6.61 5.99
C CYS A 133 16.32 -7.04 6.76
N VAL A 134 17.41 -7.36 6.05
CA VAL A 134 18.68 -7.76 6.68
C VAL A 134 19.24 -6.61 7.51
N GLN A 135 19.29 -5.40 6.93
CA GLN A 135 19.80 -4.20 7.60
C GLN A 135 18.92 -3.76 8.78
N ALA A 136 17.61 -3.96 8.66
CA ALA A 136 16.62 -3.58 9.66
C ALA A 136 16.46 -4.62 10.78
N ASN A 137 17.07 -5.79 10.66
CA ASN A 137 16.82 -6.95 11.53
C ASN A 137 15.32 -7.24 11.67
N VAL A 138 14.64 -7.41 10.52
CA VAL A 138 13.22 -7.75 10.43
C VAL A 138 13.06 -9.00 9.58
N ASN A 139 12.18 -9.92 10.03
CA ASN A 139 11.92 -11.14 9.29
C ASN A 139 11.41 -10.81 7.87
N PRO A 140 12.11 -11.27 6.80
CA PRO A 140 11.72 -11.02 5.42
C PRO A 140 10.30 -11.49 5.07
N ASP A 141 9.79 -12.54 5.72
CA ASP A 141 8.46 -13.08 5.46
C ASP A 141 7.32 -12.14 5.91
N LYS A 142 7.64 -11.15 6.73
CA LYS A 142 6.70 -10.11 7.17
C LYS A 142 6.71 -8.88 6.24
N VAL A 143 7.76 -8.70 5.43
CA VAL A 143 7.99 -7.46 4.69
C VAL A 143 7.63 -7.63 3.22
N PHE A 144 6.42 -7.26 2.90
CA PHE A 144 5.89 -7.18 1.55
C PHE A 144 4.75 -6.14 1.49
N PRO A 145 4.45 -5.59 0.32
CA PRO A 145 3.54 -4.45 0.19
C PRO A 145 2.17 -4.64 0.83
N HIS A 146 1.61 -5.85 0.73
CA HIS A 146 0.31 -6.13 1.34
C HIS A 146 0.33 -6.04 2.88
N ASN A 147 1.46 -6.37 3.54
CA ASN A 147 1.58 -6.21 4.99
C ASN A 147 1.70 -4.74 5.41
N LEU A 148 2.31 -3.89 4.59
CA LEU A 148 2.29 -2.43 4.82
C LEU A 148 0.86 -1.88 4.71
N ARG A 149 0.08 -2.35 3.74
CA ARG A 149 -1.34 -1.99 3.62
C ARG A 149 -2.17 -2.53 4.80
N LYS A 150 -1.88 -3.72 5.33
CA LYS A 150 -2.50 -4.22 6.56
C LYS A 150 -2.13 -3.37 7.77
N LEU A 151 -0.87 -2.93 7.85
CA LEU A 151 -0.43 -2.04 8.92
C LEU A 151 -1.18 -0.70 8.86
N PHE A 152 -1.34 -0.11 7.66
CA PHE A 152 -2.20 1.06 7.45
C PHE A 152 -3.62 0.81 7.95
N ALA A 153 -4.26 -0.29 7.50
CA ALA A 153 -5.63 -0.61 7.86
C ALA A 153 -5.83 -0.71 9.38
N ARG A 154 -4.92 -1.39 10.07
CA ARG A 154 -4.97 -1.52 11.54
C ARG A 154 -4.77 -0.18 12.23
N THR A 155 -3.78 0.60 11.80
CA THR A 155 -3.50 1.91 12.39
C THR A 155 -4.67 2.87 12.18
N PHE A 156 -5.23 2.89 10.99
CA PHE A 156 -6.41 3.69 10.67
C PHE A 156 -7.61 3.29 11.54
N TYR A 157 -7.90 1.99 11.63
CA TYR A 157 -9.03 1.50 12.42
C TYR A 157 -8.86 1.76 13.93
N GLN A 158 -7.63 1.73 14.45
CA GLN A 158 -7.37 2.08 15.86
C GLN A 158 -7.72 3.53 16.18
N VAL A 159 -7.56 4.45 15.21
CA VAL A 159 -7.82 5.89 15.39
C VAL A 159 -9.27 6.23 15.09
N GLU A 160 -9.76 5.85 13.92
CA GLU A 160 -11.06 6.28 13.41
C GLU A 160 -12.21 5.36 13.83
N LYS A 161 -11.92 4.05 14.08
CA LYS A 161 -12.88 2.99 14.43
C LYS A 161 -14.04 2.83 13.43
N ASP A 162 -13.87 3.35 12.22
CA ASP A 162 -14.87 3.32 11.14
C ASP A 162 -14.44 2.32 10.05
N ILE A 163 -15.12 1.17 10.00
CA ILE A 163 -14.89 0.10 9.03
C ILE A 163 -15.38 0.50 7.63
N ALA A 164 -16.49 1.24 7.53
CA ALA A 164 -17.04 1.65 6.25
C ALA A 164 -16.06 2.59 5.54
N LYS A 165 -15.60 3.63 6.23
CA LYS A 165 -14.59 4.57 5.74
C LYS A 165 -13.28 3.86 5.37
N LEU A 166 -12.84 2.88 6.18
CA LEU A 166 -11.66 2.08 5.87
C LEU A 166 -11.86 1.25 4.60
N ALA A 167 -13.02 0.64 4.40
CA ALA A 167 -13.34 -0.13 3.20
C ALA A 167 -13.31 0.75 1.94
N ASP A 168 -13.88 1.96 2.00
CA ASP A 168 -13.85 2.93 0.91
C ASP A 168 -12.41 3.37 0.57
N LEU A 169 -11.58 3.63 1.57
CA LEU A 169 -10.16 3.98 1.37
C LEU A 169 -9.36 2.83 0.75
N LEU A 170 -9.71 1.60 1.07
CA LEU A 170 -8.99 0.44 0.56
C LEU A 170 -9.54 -0.04 -0.80
N GLY A 171 -10.77 0.10 -1.09
CA GLY A 171 -11.42 -0.29 -2.35
C GLY A 171 -11.48 -1.78 -2.60
#